data_43b0e51e0447c59cc2276610c34e1566
#
_entry.id   43b0e51e0447c59cc2276610c34e1566
#
_cell.length_a   1.000
_cell.length_b   1.000
_cell.length_c   1.000
_cell.angle_alpha   90.00
_cell.angle_beta   90.00
_cell.angle_gamma   90.00
#
_symmetry.space_group_name_H-M   'P 1'
#
loop_
_entity.id
_entity.type
_entity.pdbx_description
1 polymer ?
#
loop_
_entity_poly.entity_id
_entity_poly.type
_entity_poly.pdbx_seq_one_letter_code
_entity_poly.pdbx_strand_id
1 'polypeptide(L)'
;MSKTVLHADDSAAVRRWVAEQLHELDLSVISVSDGEAALEALQESPCDLLLTDLEMPKLDGLGLLAAVREMPMYRFLPVLVLSSRRPTDVEPERRQGITGWIVKPIDPDQLRRWVRRSLPR
;
A
#
# COMPACT_ATOMS: atom_id res chain seq x y z
N MET A 1 11.95 17.14 -4.38
CA MET A 1 11.78 15.78 -4.93
C MET A 1 10.50 15.19 -4.42
N SER A 2 9.75 14.53 -5.30
CA SER A 2 8.48 13.94 -4.89
C SER A 2 8.72 12.64 -4.11
N LYS A 3 7.80 12.35 -3.18
CA LYS A 3 7.78 11.08 -2.48
C LYS A 3 7.23 10.00 -3.41
N THR A 4 7.61 8.77 -3.16
CA THR A 4 7.22 7.61 -3.97
C THR A 4 6.29 6.70 -3.18
N VAL A 5 5.16 6.37 -3.80
CA VAL A 5 4.17 5.44 -3.27
C VAL A 5 4.17 4.18 -4.13
N LEU A 6 4.28 3.03 -3.49
CA LEU A 6 4.10 1.74 -4.16
C LEU A 6 2.68 1.27 -3.91
N HIS A 7 1.94 0.98 -4.97
CA HIS A 7 0.57 0.49 -4.89
C HIS A 7 0.47 -0.91 -5.47
N ALA A 8 0.05 -1.87 -4.66
CA ALA A 8 -0.14 -3.26 -5.05
C ALA A 8 -1.62 -3.62 -5.03
N ASP A 9 -2.16 -3.99 -6.18
CA ASP A 9 -3.57 -4.36 -6.33
C ASP A 9 -3.71 -5.14 -7.64
N ASP A 10 -4.45 -6.23 -7.64
CA ASP A 10 -4.63 -7.04 -8.84
C ASP A 10 -5.64 -6.46 -9.85
N SER A 11 -6.38 -5.44 -9.47
CA SER A 11 -7.31 -4.75 -10.36
C SER A 11 -6.63 -3.62 -11.12
N ALA A 12 -6.56 -3.74 -12.44
CA ALA A 12 -5.99 -2.69 -13.28
C ALA A 12 -6.78 -1.38 -13.17
N ALA A 13 -8.10 -1.47 -13.03
CA ALA A 13 -8.96 -0.29 -12.89
C ALA A 13 -8.66 0.45 -11.58
N VAL A 14 -8.50 -0.28 -10.48
CA VAL A 14 -8.17 0.32 -9.18
C VAL A 14 -6.78 0.94 -9.23
N ARG A 15 -5.80 0.25 -9.83
CA ARG A 15 -4.44 0.80 -9.95
C ARG A 15 -4.44 2.12 -10.71
N ARG A 16 -5.16 2.19 -11.81
CA ARG A 16 -5.23 3.42 -12.61
C ARG A 16 -5.88 4.56 -11.82
N TRP A 17 -7.01 4.25 -11.18
CA TRP A 17 -7.75 5.26 -10.42
C TRP A 17 -6.92 5.81 -9.26
N VAL A 18 -6.27 4.93 -8.49
CA VAL A 18 -5.42 5.35 -7.37
C VAL A 18 -4.26 6.20 -7.88
N ALA A 19 -3.61 5.80 -8.97
CA ALA A 19 -2.51 6.58 -9.53
C ALA A 19 -2.96 7.99 -9.92
N GLU A 20 -4.14 8.13 -10.52
CA GLU A 20 -4.70 9.42 -10.86
C GLU A 20 -4.91 10.31 -9.62
N GLN A 21 -5.46 9.73 -8.55
CA GLN A 21 -5.67 10.46 -7.31
C GLN A 21 -4.35 10.95 -6.69
N LEU A 22 -3.33 10.11 -6.73
CA LEU A 22 -2.05 10.43 -6.09
C LEU A 22 -1.18 11.37 -6.92
N HIS A 23 -1.29 11.33 -8.25
CA HIS A 23 -0.59 12.28 -9.11
C HIS A 23 -1.04 13.71 -8.83
N GLU A 24 -2.28 13.91 -8.43
CA GLU A 24 -2.77 15.23 -8.02
C GLU A 24 -2.08 15.75 -6.76
N LEU A 25 -1.44 14.89 -5.99
CA LEU A 25 -0.68 15.25 -4.80
C LEU A 25 0.83 15.40 -5.06
N ASP A 26 1.23 15.43 -6.32
CA ASP A 26 2.65 15.49 -6.72
C ASP A 26 3.46 14.30 -6.22
N LEU A 27 2.84 13.12 -6.16
CA LEU A 27 3.51 11.89 -5.74
C LEU A 27 3.88 11.04 -6.96
N SER A 28 5.04 10.40 -6.88
CA SER A 28 5.40 9.37 -7.85
C SER A 28 4.74 8.06 -7.42
N VAL A 29 4.14 7.34 -8.36
CA VAL A 29 3.43 6.10 -8.07
C VAL A 29 4.02 4.95 -8.87
N ILE A 30 4.37 3.87 -8.18
CA ILE A 30 4.74 2.60 -8.79
C ILE A 30 3.56 1.66 -8.55
N SER A 31 2.96 1.15 -9.62
CA SER A 31 1.79 0.27 -9.53
C SER A 31 2.17 -1.15 -9.93
N VAL A 32 1.82 -2.12 -9.10
CA VAL A 32 2.12 -3.54 -9.36
C VAL A 32 0.86 -4.37 -9.12
N SER A 33 0.82 -5.57 -9.69
CA SER A 33 -0.38 -6.39 -9.71
C SER A 33 -0.41 -7.51 -8.66
N ASP A 34 0.68 -7.74 -7.95
CA ASP A 34 0.77 -8.80 -6.95
C ASP A 34 1.88 -8.52 -5.94
N GLY A 35 1.91 -9.33 -4.88
CA GLY A 35 2.85 -9.12 -3.78
C GLY A 35 4.30 -9.42 -4.13
N GLU A 36 4.55 -10.37 -5.04
CA GLU A 36 5.92 -10.64 -5.47
C GLU A 36 6.49 -9.48 -6.25
N ALA A 37 5.69 -8.91 -7.16
CA ALA A 37 6.09 -7.72 -7.92
C ALA A 37 6.32 -6.53 -6.99
N ALA A 38 5.54 -6.42 -5.92
CA ALA A 38 5.74 -5.38 -4.91
C ALA A 38 7.10 -5.52 -4.22
N LEU A 39 7.48 -6.74 -3.83
CA LEU A 39 8.78 -6.97 -3.20
C LEU A 39 9.92 -6.65 -4.15
N GLU A 40 9.82 -7.02 -5.42
CA GLU A 40 10.82 -6.67 -6.42
C GLU A 40 10.97 -5.15 -6.55
N ALA A 41 9.84 -4.44 -6.61
CA ALA A 41 9.85 -2.99 -6.72
C ALA A 41 10.52 -2.33 -5.50
N LEU A 42 10.27 -2.85 -4.30
CA LEU A 42 10.89 -2.33 -3.07
C LEU A 42 12.39 -2.55 -3.04
N GLN A 43 12.88 -3.62 -3.67
CA GLN A 43 14.31 -3.89 -3.77
C GLN A 43 14.99 -3.01 -4.82
N GLU A 44 14.29 -2.65 -5.87
CA GLU A 44 14.84 -1.87 -6.97
C GLU A 44 14.86 -0.38 -6.73
N SER A 45 13.87 0.14 -6.02
CA SER A 45 13.71 1.58 -5.82
C SER A 45 13.20 1.89 -4.43
N PRO A 46 13.73 2.94 -3.78
CA PRO A 46 13.19 3.33 -2.47
C PRO A 46 11.76 3.83 -2.59
N CYS A 47 10.94 3.43 -1.62
CA CYS A 47 9.55 3.87 -1.51
C CYS A 47 9.30 4.47 -0.14
N ASP A 48 8.37 5.41 -0.07
CA ASP A 48 8.04 6.14 1.15
C ASP A 48 6.74 5.65 1.79
N LEU A 49 5.92 4.95 1.04
CA LEU A 49 4.62 4.46 1.48
C LEU A 49 4.21 3.27 0.63
N LEU A 50 3.65 2.25 1.27
CA LEU A 50 3.03 1.11 0.60
C LEU A 50 1.52 1.17 0.77
N LEU A 51 0.79 1.13 -0.35
CA LEU A 51 -0.65 0.89 -0.39
C LEU A 51 -0.85 -0.52 -0.91
N THR A 52 -1.58 -1.36 -0.21
CA THR A 52 -1.78 -2.73 -0.69
C THR A 52 -3.20 -3.23 -0.46
N ASP A 53 -3.72 -3.96 -1.43
CA ASP A 53 -4.88 -4.82 -1.22
C ASP A 53 -4.45 -6.02 -0.39
N LEU A 54 -5.39 -6.69 0.24
CA LEU A 54 -5.12 -7.92 0.97
C LEU A 54 -5.12 -9.13 0.05
N GLU A 55 -6.03 -9.16 -0.90
CA GLU A 55 -6.22 -10.34 -1.75
C GLU A 55 -5.59 -10.13 -3.11
N MET A 56 -4.46 -10.79 -3.31
CA MET A 56 -3.70 -10.71 -4.56
C MET A 56 -3.10 -12.09 -4.85
N PRO A 57 -2.87 -12.41 -6.14
CA PRO A 57 -2.19 -13.66 -6.48
C PRO A 57 -0.72 -13.64 -6.04
N LYS A 58 -0.12 -14.80 -5.96
CA LYS A 58 1.28 -15.08 -5.67
C LYS A 58 1.66 -14.79 -4.22
N LEU A 59 1.48 -13.57 -3.74
CA LEU A 59 1.71 -13.19 -2.36
C LEU A 59 0.64 -12.17 -1.98
N ASP A 60 -0.15 -12.46 -0.96
CA ASP A 60 -1.22 -11.57 -0.53
C ASP A 60 -0.69 -10.37 0.29
N GLY A 61 -1.58 -9.45 0.63
CA GLY A 61 -1.18 -8.23 1.32
C GLY A 61 -0.60 -8.46 2.71
N LEU A 62 -1.11 -9.45 3.44
CA LEU A 62 -0.57 -9.75 4.77
C LEU A 62 0.78 -10.43 4.68
N GLY A 63 0.97 -11.31 3.69
CA GLY A 63 2.26 -11.90 3.40
C GLY A 63 3.27 -10.85 2.96
N LEU A 64 2.84 -9.91 2.15
CA LEU A 64 3.67 -8.78 1.73
C LEU A 64 4.10 -7.94 2.94
N LEU A 65 3.16 -7.61 3.83
CA LEU A 65 3.46 -6.86 5.04
C LEU A 65 4.53 -7.56 5.89
N ALA A 66 4.37 -8.87 6.10
CA ALA A 66 5.34 -9.65 6.87
C ALA A 66 6.74 -9.60 6.24
N ALA A 67 6.81 -9.77 4.91
CA ALA A 67 8.07 -9.74 4.18
C ALA A 67 8.74 -8.36 4.24
N VAL A 68 7.95 -7.29 4.11
CA VAL A 68 8.46 -5.92 4.19
C VAL A 68 9.08 -5.64 5.55
N ARG A 69 8.46 -6.10 6.63
CA ARG A 69 8.98 -5.89 7.99
C ARG A 69 10.29 -6.63 8.25
N GLU A 70 10.60 -7.67 7.47
CA GLU A 70 11.89 -8.36 7.54
C GLU A 70 13.00 -7.61 6.79
N MET A 71 12.65 -6.64 5.97
CA MET A 71 13.64 -5.83 5.23
C MET A 71 14.11 -4.68 6.13
N PRO A 72 15.42 -4.62 6.50
CA PRO A 72 15.89 -3.58 7.43
C PRO A 72 15.55 -2.16 6.99
N MET A 73 15.59 -1.89 5.70
CA MET A 73 15.29 -0.58 5.14
C MET A 73 13.82 -0.18 5.34
N TYR A 74 12.92 -1.17 5.44
CA TYR A 74 11.47 -0.92 5.46
C TYR A 74 10.79 -1.35 6.76
N ARG A 75 11.57 -1.49 7.82
CA ARG A 75 11.06 -1.86 9.14
C ARG A 75 9.91 -0.99 9.61
N PHE A 76 9.96 0.30 9.28
CA PHE A 76 8.99 1.30 9.70
C PHE A 76 8.27 1.96 8.52
N LEU A 77 8.32 1.34 7.35
CA LEU A 77 7.61 1.85 6.19
C LEU A 77 6.12 1.96 6.51
N PRO A 78 5.48 3.13 6.30
CA PRO A 78 4.03 3.20 6.45
C PRO A 78 3.33 2.29 5.46
N VAL A 79 2.34 1.55 5.94
CA VAL A 79 1.54 0.63 5.13
C VAL A 79 0.07 0.94 5.32
N LEU A 80 -0.62 1.25 4.23
CA LEU A 80 -2.06 1.44 4.20
C LEU A 80 -2.70 0.29 3.43
N VAL A 81 -3.73 -0.29 4.02
CA VAL A 81 -4.48 -1.37 3.39
C VAL A 81 -5.73 -0.80 2.72
N LEU A 82 -5.99 -1.21 1.48
CA LEU A 82 -7.20 -0.90 0.73
C LEU A 82 -7.90 -2.22 0.47
N SER A 83 -9.01 -2.49 1.15
CA SER A 83 -9.64 -3.81 1.10
C SER A 83 -11.15 -3.74 1.24
N SER A 84 -11.85 -4.71 0.66
CA SER A 84 -13.28 -4.89 0.92
C SER A 84 -13.54 -5.50 2.30
N ARG A 85 -12.51 -6.07 2.93
CA ARG A 85 -12.61 -6.57 4.30
C ARG A 85 -12.41 -5.45 5.30
N ARG A 86 -12.99 -5.65 6.49
CA ARG A 86 -12.78 -4.75 7.63
C ARG A 86 -11.58 -5.21 8.44
N PRO A 87 -10.95 -4.31 9.22
CA PRO A 87 -9.85 -4.73 10.10
C PRO A 87 -10.24 -5.88 11.03
N THR A 88 -11.48 -5.89 11.52
CA THR A 88 -11.99 -6.94 12.42
C THR A 88 -12.12 -8.31 11.77
N ASP A 89 -12.06 -8.38 10.43
CA ASP A 89 -12.07 -9.66 9.71
C ASP A 89 -10.70 -10.35 9.71
N VAL A 90 -9.68 -9.66 10.23
CA VAL A 90 -8.30 -10.15 10.27
C VAL A 90 -7.85 -10.21 11.72
N GLU A 91 -7.15 -11.29 12.06
CA GLU A 91 -6.63 -11.49 13.41
C GLU A 91 -5.70 -10.34 13.82
N PRO A 92 -5.79 -9.85 15.08
CA PRO A 92 -4.96 -8.72 15.52
C PRO A 92 -3.47 -8.93 15.30
N GLU A 93 -2.97 -10.14 15.47
CA GLU A 93 -1.55 -10.46 15.29
C GLU A 93 -1.09 -10.23 13.86
N ARG A 94 -1.98 -10.48 12.88
CA ARG A 94 -1.63 -10.38 11.47
C ARG A 94 -1.74 -8.96 10.95
N ARG A 95 -2.42 -8.05 11.66
CA ARG A 95 -2.56 -6.66 11.23
C ARG A 95 -1.66 -5.69 11.99
N GLN A 96 -0.76 -6.21 12.80
CA GLN A 96 0.23 -5.38 13.48
C GLN A 96 1.15 -4.71 12.47
N GLY A 97 1.44 -3.43 12.70
CA GLY A 97 2.31 -2.67 11.81
C GLY A 97 1.59 -2.04 10.63
N ILE A 98 0.28 -2.23 10.49
CA ILE A 98 -0.52 -1.51 9.50
C ILE A 98 -0.80 -0.10 10.04
N THR A 99 -0.47 0.90 9.22
CA THR A 99 -0.64 2.30 9.60
C THR A 99 -2.09 2.74 9.53
N GLY A 100 -2.80 2.28 8.51
CA GLY A 100 -4.20 2.62 8.31
C GLY A 100 -4.90 1.63 7.39
N TRP A 101 -6.22 1.67 7.43
CA TRP A 101 -7.07 0.73 6.70
C TRP A 101 -8.22 1.48 6.07
N ILE A 102 -8.40 1.33 4.77
CA ILE A 102 -9.50 1.96 4.03
C ILE A 102 -10.35 0.85 3.42
N VAL A 103 -11.62 0.82 3.80
CA VAL A 103 -12.56 -0.19 3.29
C VAL A 103 -13.12 0.27 1.94
N LYS A 104 -13.11 -0.62 0.96
CA LYS A 104 -13.69 -0.35 -0.36
C LYS A 104 -15.22 -0.30 -0.26
N PRO A 105 -15.89 0.56 -1.03
CA PRO A 105 -15.36 1.44 -2.07
C PRO A 105 -14.58 2.62 -1.48
N ILE A 106 -13.49 2.99 -2.14
CA ILE A 106 -12.56 3.98 -1.62
C ILE A 106 -13.09 5.39 -1.87
N ASP A 107 -13.26 6.16 -0.79
CA ASP A 107 -13.55 7.58 -0.89
C ASP A 107 -12.25 8.33 -1.25
N PRO A 108 -12.24 9.10 -2.35
CA PRO A 108 -11.02 9.78 -2.77
C PRO A 108 -10.46 10.77 -1.74
N ASP A 109 -11.32 11.47 -1.01
CA ASP A 109 -10.86 12.41 0.02
C ASP A 109 -10.22 11.68 1.20
N GLN A 110 -10.80 10.53 1.59
CA GLN A 110 -10.24 9.70 2.65
C GLN A 110 -8.88 9.15 2.23
N LEU A 111 -8.75 8.67 1.00
CA LEU A 111 -7.49 8.16 0.47
C LEU A 111 -6.41 9.24 0.52
N ARG A 112 -6.70 10.43 0.03
CA ARG A 112 -5.74 11.52 0.02
C ARG A 112 -5.32 11.94 1.42
N ARG A 113 -6.26 12.01 2.36
CA ARG A 113 -5.95 12.35 3.76
C ARG A 113 -5.03 11.32 4.40
N TRP A 114 -5.32 10.03 4.22
CA TRP A 114 -4.49 8.95 4.77
C TRP A 114 -3.08 8.99 4.20
N VAL A 115 -2.98 9.17 2.89
CA VAL A 115 -1.67 9.20 2.22
C VAL A 115 -0.85 10.37 2.72
N ARG A 116 -1.42 11.56 2.80
CA ARG A 116 -0.70 12.75 3.30
C ARG A 116 -0.21 12.56 4.74
N ARG A 117 -1.04 12.00 5.61
CA ARG A 117 -0.68 11.77 7.01
C ARG A 117 0.40 10.71 7.17
N SER A 118 0.40 9.72 6.30
CA SER A 118 1.29 8.57 6.43
C SER A 118 2.67 8.82 5.85
N LEU A 119 2.79 9.73 4.91
CA LEU A 119 4.08 10.03 4.29
C LEU A 119 5.01 10.74 5.26
N PRO A 120 6.30 10.37 5.27
CA PRO A 120 7.28 11.09 6.09
C PRO A 120 7.46 12.52 5.58
N ARG A 121 7.75 13.41 6.50
CA ARG A 121 7.98 14.82 6.18
C ARG A 121 9.36 15.06 5.58
#